data_955b69f402aebb887658cf696bbc8339
#
_entry.id   955b69f402aebb887658cf696bbc8339
#
_cell.length_a   1.000
_cell.length_b   1.000
_cell.length_c   1.000
_cell.angle_alpha   90.00
_cell.angle_beta   90.00
_cell.angle_gamma   90.00
#
_symmetry.space_group_name_H-M   'P 1'
#
loop_
_entity.id
_entity.type
_entity.pdbx_description
1 polymer ?
#
loop_
_entity_poly.entity_id
_entity_poly.type
_entity_poly.pdbx_seq_one_letter_code
_entity_poly.pdbx_strand_id
1 'polypeptide(L)'
;MKLLTNYIGQTLTFNQPKITKREFELISSDEVLAKMIFPKLFSNSVVIEGFDGKWEIKQPSIWRSEFGVYKYGYQMPFAKYVANFWKTKGTIELPKGARLNCKSGQLKRPFEVYSSSGELLIVYANKFSLKGRTTVTIEKKFELIDKYPWIIMLGWYIVLQNRRGRARAAG
;
A
#
# COMPACT_ATOMS: atom_id res chain seq x y z
N MET A 1 1.34 -9.96 18.82
CA MET A 1 1.37 -8.96 17.74
C MET A 1 2.65 -9.16 16.92
N LYS A 2 2.52 -9.35 15.62
CA LYS A 2 3.69 -9.48 14.71
C LYS A 2 4.13 -8.08 14.31
N LEU A 3 5.34 -7.72 14.65
CA LEU A 3 5.91 -6.42 14.30
C LEU A 3 6.53 -6.48 12.91
N LEU A 4 6.23 -5.51 12.06
CA LEU A 4 6.81 -5.42 10.72
C LEU A 4 8.33 -5.17 10.75
N THR A 5 8.84 -4.60 11.81
CA THR A 5 10.29 -4.43 12.02
C THR A 5 11.04 -5.75 12.13
N ASN A 6 10.38 -6.88 12.41
CA ASN A 6 11.00 -8.20 12.40
C ASN A 6 11.33 -8.71 10.98
N TYR A 7 10.78 -8.05 9.95
CA TYR A 7 10.95 -8.43 8.55
C TYR A 7 11.88 -7.47 7.78
N ILE A 8 12.64 -6.63 8.48
CA ILE A 8 13.60 -5.72 7.85
C ILE A 8 14.64 -6.52 7.05
N GLY A 9 14.90 -6.08 5.81
CA GLY A 9 15.80 -6.75 4.89
C GLY A 9 15.28 -8.06 4.28
N GLN A 10 14.09 -8.51 4.72
CA GLN A 10 13.42 -9.65 4.11
C GLN A 10 12.53 -9.20 2.96
N THR A 11 12.40 -10.06 1.95
CA THR A 11 11.47 -9.84 0.85
C THR A 11 10.11 -10.41 1.21
N LEU A 12 9.12 -9.54 1.36
CA LEU A 12 7.72 -9.91 1.46
C LEU A 12 7.08 -9.92 0.07
N THR A 13 6.04 -10.70 -0.12
CA THR A 13 5.39 -10.85 -1.44
C THR A 13 3.89 -10.61 -1.33
N PHE A 14 3.35 -9.83 -2.26
CA PHE A 14 1.92 -9.75 -2.49
C PHE A 14 1.49 -10.84 -3.46
N ASN A 15 0.57 -11.66 -3.04
CA ASN A 15 0.04 -12.79 -3.79
C ASN A 15 -1.48 -12.69 -3.90
N GLN A 16 -2.02 -13.08 -5.06
CA GLN A 16 -3.45 -13.27 -5.25
C GLN A 16 -3.72 -14.78 -5.26
N PRO A 17 -4.25 -15.34 -4.17
CA PRO A 17 -4.37 -16.81 -4.03
C PRO A 17 -5.32 -17.42 -5.06
N LYS A 18 -6.36 -16.67 -5.47
CA LYS A 18 -7.29 -17.08 -6.54
C LYS A 18 -7.62 -15.89 -7.43
N ILE A 19 -7.47 -16.04 -8.73
CA ILE A 19 -7.78 -15.00 -9.74
C ILE A 19 -9.25 -14.54 -9.64
N THR A 20 -10.15 -15.45 -9.26
CA THR A 20 -11.58 -15.18 -9.08
C THR A 20 -11.91 -14.46 -7.78
N LYS A 21 -11.02 -14.50 -6.80
CA LYS A 21 -11.17 -13.76 -5.55
C LYS A 21 -10.44 -12.43 -5.65
N ARG A 22 -11.10 -11.37 -5.25
CA ARG A 22 -10.52 -10.03 -5.15
C ARG A 22 -9.86 -9.84 -3.80
N GLU A 23 -9.00 -10.75 -3.48
CA GLU A 23 -8.26 -10.81 -2.24
C GLU A 23 -6.77 -10.92 -2.58
N PHE A 24 -5.97 -10.12 -1.93
CA PHE A 24 -4.53 -10.17 -2.01
C PHE A 24 -3.97 -10.41 -0.63
N GLU A 25 -2.92 -11.18 -0.55
CA GLU A 25 -2.24 -11.54 0.70
C GLU A 25 -0.81 -10.99 0.69
N LEU A 26 -0.42 -10.38 1.79
CA LEU A 26 0.97 -10.08 2.09
C LEU A 26 1.57 -11.28 2.81
N ILE A 27 2.60 -11.88 2.22
CA ILE A 27 3.18 -13.14 2.67
C ILE A 27 4.66 -12.95 2.98
N SER A 28 5.12 -13.54 4.10
CA SER A 28 6.52 -13.77 4.41
C SER A 28 6.76 -15.28 4.46
N SER A 29 7.62 -15.78 3.56
CA SER A 29 7.80 -17.24 3.36
C SER A 29 6.45 -17.91 3.09
N ASP A 30 5.92 -18.69 4.02
CA ASP A 30 4.62 -19.35 3.89
C ASP A 30 3.55 -18.76 4.83
N GLU A 31 3.86 -17.65 5.49
CA GLU A 31 2.99 -17.03 6.47
C GLU A 31 2.24 -15.81 5.90
N VAL A 32 0.92 -15.82 6.01
CA VAL A 32 0.08 -14.66 5.66
C VAL A 32 0.13 -13.65 6.82
N LEU A 33 0.62 -12.45 6.53
CA LEU A 33 0.73 -11.36 7.50
C LEU A 33 -0.50 -10.45 7.49
N ALA A 34 -1.04 -10.19 6.30
CA ALA A 34 -2.22 -9.36 6.12
C ALA A 34 -2.94 -9.68 4.81
N LYS A 35 -4.20 -9.27 4.72
CA LYS A 35 -5.05 -9.42 3.54
C LYS A 35 -5.63 -8.09 3.13
N MET A 36 -5.79 -7.90 1.82
CA MET A 36 -6.51 -6.79 1.22
C MET A 36 -7.69 -7.36 0.44
N ILE A 37 -8.90 -6.96 0.81
CA ILE A 37 -10.15 -7.51 0.29
C ILE A 37 -10.90 -6.40 -0.43
N PHE A 38 -11.24 -6.63 -1.69
CA PHE A 38 -12.10 -5.75 -2.49
C PHE A 38 -13.55 -6.23 -2.40
N PRO A 39 -14.42 -5.58 -1.62
CA PRO A 39 -15.77 -6.11 -1.33
C PRO A 39 -16.70 -6.12 -2.55
N LYS A 40 -16.48 -5.24 -3.54
CA LYS A 40 -17.29 -5.14 -4.75
C LYS A 40 -16.44 -4.94 -6.01
N LEU A 41 -17.02 -5.28 -7.17
CA LEU A 41 -16.38 -5.23 -8.49
C LEU A 41 -15.82 -3.86 -8.86
N PHE A 42 -16.54 -2.81 -8.53
CA PHE A 42 -16.22 -1.41 -8.83
C PHE A 42 -16.13 -0.56 -7.57
N SER A 43 -15.81 -1.20 -6.44
CA SER A 43 -15.66 -0.47 -5.19
C SER A 43 -14.38 0.38 -5.23
N ASN A 44 -14.51 1.65 -4.88
CA ASN A 44 -13.39 2.55 -4.61
C ASN A 44 -12.86 2.37 -3.18
N SER A 45 -13.22 1.27 -2.53
CA SER A 45 -12.79 0.94 -1.18
C SER A 45 -12.26 -0.47 -1.10
N VAL A 46 -11.30 -0.66 -0.22
CA VAL A 46 -10.75 -1.96 0.15
C VAL A 46 -10.70 -2.11 1.65
N VAL A 47 -10.84 -3.34 2.12
CA VAL A 47 -10.67 -3.69 3.52
C VAL A 47 -9.31 -4.33 3.72
N ILE A 48 -8.58 -3.91 4.73
CA ILE A 48 -7.31 -4.49 5.17
C ILE A 48 -7.55 -5.21 6.48
N GLU A 49 -7.13 -6.47 6.54
CA GLU A 49 -7.16 -7.29 7.76
C GLU A 49 -5.77 -7.86 8.01
N GLY A 50 -5.27 -7.75 9.23
CA GLY A 50 -3.97 -8.27 9.63
C GLY A 50 -3.32 -7.41 10.71
N PHE A 51 -2.18 -7.83 11.23
CA PHE A 51 -1.44 -7.10 12.27
C PHE A 51 -2.31 -6.74 13.49
N ASP A 52 -3.23 -7.64 13.85
CA ASP A 52 -4.22 -7.45 14.93
C ASP A 52 -5.18 -6.25 14.74
N GLY A 53 -5.39 -5.84 13.48
CA GLY A 53 -6.26 -4.70 13.14
C GLY A 53 -7.08 -4.91 11.88
N LYS A 54 -8.03 -4.00 11.70
CA LYS A 54 -8.90 -3.93 10.52
C LYS A 54 -9.11 -2.48 10.12
N TRP A 55 -8.85 -2.18 8.85
CA TRP A 55 -8.92 -0.84 8.27
C TRP A 55 -9.62 -0.84 6.93
N GLU A 56 -10.02 0.34 6.48
CA GLU A 56 -10.52 0.58 5.14
C GLU A 56 -9.69 1.66 4.46
N ILE A 57 -9.39 1.46 3.17
CA ILE A 57 -8.89 2.53 2.31
C ILE A 57 -10.02 2.89 1.36
N LYS A 58 -10.36 4.18 1.29
CA LYS A 58 -11.39 4.71 0.40
C LYS A 58 -10.83 5.84 -0.44
N GLN A 59 -11.24 5.86 -1.70
CA GLN A 59 -11.00 6.99 -2.59
C GLN A 59 -12.28 7.83 -2.65
N PRO A 60 -12.32 9.01 -2.02
CA PRO A 60 -13.54 9.83 -1.94
C PRO A 60 -14.03 10.31 -3.30
N SER A 61 -13.12 10.47 -4.25
CA SER A 61 -13.42 10.93 -5.61
C SER A 61 -12.43 10.35 -6.60
N ILE A 62 -12.95 9.88 -7.73
CA ILE A 62 -12.11 9.40 -8.85
C ILE A 62 -11.28 10.53 -9.48
N TRP A 63 -11.68 11.78 -9.28
CA TRP A 63 -11.00 12.96 -9.80
C TRP A 63 -9.87 13.46 -8.91
N ARG A 64 -9.82 13.03 -7.65
CA ARG A 64 -8.78 13.40 -6.71
C ARG A 64 -7.80 12.24 -6.55
N SER A 65 -6.51 12.53 -6.66
CA SER A 65 -5.43 11.59 -6.36
C SER A 65 -5.21 11.50 -4.84
N GLU A 66 -6.28 11.21 -4.10
CA GLU A 66 -6.31 11.16 -2.64
C GLU A 66 -7.00 9.89 -2.18
N PHE A 67 -6.39 9.21 -1.20
CA PHE A 67 -6.95 8.04 -0.53
C PHE A 67 -7.02 8.30 0.97
N GLY A 68 -8.19 8.09 1.56
CA GLY A 68 -8.37 8.14 3.01
C GLY A 68 -8.16 6.76 3.64
N VAL A 69 -7.54 6.71 4.81
CA VAL A 69 -7.43 5.51 5.65
C VAL A 69 -8.34 5.67 6.86
N TYR A 70 -9.20 4.68 7.05
CA TYR A 70 -10.25 4.67 8.06
C TYR A 70 -10.06 3.46 8.98
N LYS A 71 -10.37 3.62 10.24
CA LYS A 71 -10.64 2.46 11.08
C LYS A 71 -11.91 1.78 10.56
N TYR A 72 -11.94 0.46 10.49
CA TYR A 72 -13.08 -0.28 9.94
C TYR A 72 -14.40 0.14 10.61
N GLY A 73 -15.39 0.49 9.80
CA GLY A 73 -16.70 0.94 10.26
C GLY A 73 -16.78 2.41 10.69
N TYR A 74 -15.70 3.18 10.61
CA TYR A 74 -15.71 4.62 10.94
C TYR A 74 -15.88 5.49 9.70
N GLN A 75 -16.50 6.66 9.87
CA GLN A 75 -16.80 7.59 8.77
C GLN A 75 -15.70 8.62 8.52
N MET A 76 -14.82 8.85 9.50
CA MET A 76 -13.77 9.86 9.40
C MET A 76 -12.41 9.20 9.15
N PRO A 77 -11.65 9.66 8.15
CA PRO A 77 -10.28 9.19 7.95
C PRO A 77 -9.39 9.69 9.08
N PHE A 78 -8.47 8.85 9.53
CA PHE A 78 -7.45 9.25 10.49
C PHE A 78 -6.07 9.45 9.85
N ALA A 79 -5.93 9.04 8.61
CA ALA A 79 -4.74 9.23 7.78
C ALA A 79 -5.16 9.34 6.31
N LYS A 80 -4.28 9.87 5.47
CA LYS A 80 -4.53 9.97 4.04
C LYS A 80 -3.24 9.94 3.21
N TYR A 81 -3.39 9.54 1.96
CA TYR A 81 -2.38 9.70 0.93
C TYR A 81 -2.84 10.75 -0.07
N VAL A 82 -1.97 11.67 -0.41
CA VAL A 82 -2.21 12.71 -1.41
C VAL A 82 -1.11 12.66 -2.45
N ALA A 83 -1.46 12.45 -3.72
CA ALA A 83 -0.51 12.47 -4.82
C ALA A 83 -0.51 13.83 -5.52
N ASN A 84 0.62 14.15 -6.19
CA ASN A 84 0.67 15.26 -7.13
C ASN A 84 -0.16 14.94 -8.38
N PHE A 85 -0.40 15.95 -9.22
CA PHE A 85 -1.19 15.81 -10.45
C PHE A 85 -0.70 14.69 -11.38
N TRP A 86 0.62 14.53 -11.51
CA TRP A 86 1.24 13.52 -12.36
C TRP A 86 1.34 12.13 -11.72
N LYS A 87 0.92 11.99 -10.46
CA LYS A 87 1.00 10.74 -9.68
C LYS A 87 2.42 10.16 -9.57
N THR A 88 3.42 11.00 -9.70
CA THR A 88 4.83 10.62 -9.58
C THR A 88 5.37 10.76 -8.16
N LYS A 89 4.76 11.65 -7.38
CA LYS A 89 5.09 11.92 -5.98
C LYS A 89 3.82 11.99 -5.16
N GLY A 90 3.93 11.68 -3.91
CA GLY A 90 2.83 11.81 -2.96
C GLY A 90 3.31 11.87 -1.52
N THR A 91 2.38 12.08 -0.63
CA THR A 91 2.64 12.15 0.81
C THR A 91 1.60 11.32 1.55
N ILE A 92 2.05 10.47 2.46
CA ILE A 92 1.20 9.82 3.46
C ILE A 92 1.18 10.71 4.68
N GLU A 93 0.03 11.28 4.98
CA GLU A 93 -0.20 12.06 6.19
C GLU A 93 -0.74 11.14 7.28
N LEU A 94 0.03 11.02 8.35
CA LEU A 94 -0.23 10.16 9.49
C LEU A 94 -0.84 10.94 10.66
N PRO A 95 -1.45 10.26 11.65
CA PRO A 95 -1.90 10.91 12.87
C PRO A 95 -0.77 11.70 13.55
N LYS A 96 -1.15 12.75 14.26
CA LYS A 96 -0.23 13.67 14.96
C LYS A 96 0.74 14.44 14.06
N GLY A 97 0.40 14.60 12.78
CA GLY A 97 1.17 15.42 11.84
C GLY A 97 2.43 14.76 11.27
N ALA A 98 2.68 13.49 11.55
CA ALA A 98 3.79 12.78 10.92
C ALA A 98 3.51 12.58 9.43
N ARG A 99 4.58 12.59 8.61
CA ARG A 99 4.49 12.47 7.16
C ARG A 99 5.55 11.54 6.59
N LEU A 100 5.16 10.79 5.56
CA LEU A 100 6.08 10.00 4.75
C LEU A 100 5.96 10.45 3.30
N ASN A 101 7.08 10.55 2.60
CA ASN A 101 7.12 10.94 1.20
C ASN A 101 7.14 9.71 0.31
N CYS A 102 6.39 9.73 -0.78
CA CYS A 102 6.31 8.64 -1.73
C CYS A 102 6.80 9.09 -3.10
N LYS A 103 7.52 8.20 -3.79
CA LYS A 103 7.89 8.36 -5.19
C LYS A 103 7.36 7.17 -5.98
N SER A 104 6.60 7.46 -7.03
CA SER A 104 6.14 6.45 -7.97
C SER A 104 7.02 6.44 -9.18
N GLY A 105 7.67 5.33 -9.45
CA GLY A 105 8.43 5.15 -10.66
C GLY A 105 7.53 5.04 -11.88
N GLN A 106 7.98 5.59 -13.02
CA GLN A 106 7.34 5.32 -14.31
C GLN A 106 7.81 3.96 -14.86
N LEU A 107 6.85 3.18 -15.41
CA LEU A 107 7.03 1.94 -16.18
C LEU A 107 7.75 0.78 -15.47
N LYS A 108 9.01 0.88 -15.11
CA LYS A 108 9.81 -0.22 -14.52
C LYS A 108 10.43 0.14 -13.18
N ARG A 109 10.22 1.37 -12.72
CA ARG A 109 10.81 1.83 -11.46
C ARG A 109 9.94 1.43 -10.28
N PRO A 110 10.53 1.10 -9.13
CA PRO A 110 9.79 0.75 -7.94
C PRO A 110 8.98 1.93 -7.41
N PHE A 111 7.93 1.63 -6.64
CA PHE A 111 7.30 2.60 -5.76
C PHE A 111 8.06 2.61 -4.43
N GLU A 112 8.40 3.78 -3.95
CA GLU A 112 9.28 3.96 -2.80
C GLU A 112 8.64 4.88 -1.77
N VAL A 113 8.83 4.55 -0.49
CA VAL A 113 8.38 5.35 0.65
C VAL A 113 9.61 5.83 1.42
N TYR A 114 9.67 7.12 1.68
CA TYR A 114 10.76 7.80 2.36
C TYR A 114 10.28 8.46 3.65
N SER A 115 11.18 8.60 4.62
CA SER A 115 10.95 9.45 5.78
C SER A 115 10.85 10.93 5.37
N SER A 116 10.38 11.77 6.26
CA SER A 116 10.39 13.23 6.05
C SER A 116 11.81 13.81 5.90
N SER A 117 12.82 13.14 6.41
CA SER A 117 14.24 13.49 6.25
C SER A 117 14.89 12.93 4.97
N GLY A 118 14.15 12.17 4.16
CA GLY A 118 14.61 11.64 2.88
C GLY A 118 15.28 10.26 2.94
N GLU A 119 15.15 9.51 4.05
CA GLU A 119 15.64 8.14 4.12
C GLU A 119 14.68 7.16 3.46
N LEU A 120 15.20 6.26 2.65
CA LEU A 120 14.42 5.19 2.03
C LEU A 120 13.98 4.16 3.09
N LEU A 121 12.67 3.95 3.20
CA LEU A 121 12.08 3.08 4.22
C LEU A 121 11.46 1.81 3.65
N ILE A 122 10.71 1.92 2.54
CA ILE A 122 10.01 0.79 1.93
C ILE A 122 10.14 0.87 0.40
N VAL A 123 10.38 -0.27 -0.22
CA VAL A 123 10.47 -0.42 -1.69
C VAL A 123 9.47 -1.48 -2.15
N TYR A 124 8.62 -1.12 -3.12
CA TYR A 124 7.71 -2.04 -3.81
C TYR A 124 8.24 -2.27 -5.23
N ALA A 125 8.78 -3.45 -5.47
CA ALA A 125 9.35 -3.80 -6.75
C ALA A 125 8.46 -4.76 -7.53
N ASN A 126 8.35 -4.52 -8.84
CA ASN A 126 7.69 -5.44 -9.74
C ASN A 126 8.69 -6.49 -10.20
N LYS A 127 8.60 -7.70 -9.70
CA LYS A 127 9.28 -8.81 -10.37
C LYS A 127 8.53 -9.12 -11.65
N PHE A 128 9.25 -9.03 -12.76
CA PHE A 128 8.79 -9.53 -14.05
C PHE A 128 8.63 -11.06 -13.94
N SER A 129 7.48 -11.50 -13.50
CA SER A 129 7.08 -12.89 -13.60
C SER A 129 5.73 -12.93 -14.31
N LEU A 130 5.48 -13.98 -15.05
CA LEU A 130 4.19 -14.26 -15.71
C LEU A 130 2.97 -14.18 -14.77
N LYS A 131 3.19 -14.15 -13.47
CA LYS A 131 2.15 -14.05 -12.43
C LYS A 131 2.03 -12.66 -11.77
N GLY A 132 2.74 -11.63 -12.26
CA GLY A 132 2.58 -10.25 -11.78
C GLY A 132 2.83 -10.02 -10.29
N ARG A 133 3.71 -10.80 -9.66
CA ARG A 133 4.00 -10.69 -8.23
C ARG A 133 4.75 -9.40 -7.92
N THR A 134 4.24 -8.64 -6.96
CA THR A 134 4.95 -7.49 -6.40
C THR A 134 5.64 -7.93 -5.12
N THR A 135 6.90 -7.58 -4.99
CA THR A 135 7.65 -7.74 -3.75
C THR A 135 7.73 -6.43 -3.01
N VAL A 136 7.79 -6.49 -1.71
CA VAL A 136 8.04 -5.34 -0.86
C VAL A 136 9.15 -5.65 0.13
N THR A 137 10.04 -4.67 0.33
CA THR A 137 11.15 -4.75 1.27
C THR A 137 11.10 -3.55 2.21
N ILE A 138 11.23 -3.81 3.50
CA ILE A 138 11.42 -2.78 4.52
C ILE A 138 12.93 -2.59 4.67
N GLU A 139 13.43 -1.43 4.23
CA GLU A 139 14.87 -1.16 4.14
C GLU A 139 15.48 -0.76 5.49
N LYS A 140 14.71 -0.04 6.29
CA LYS A 140 15.16 0.48 7.58
C LYS A 140 14.08 0.37 8.65
N LYS A 141 14.54 0.25 9.89
CA LYS A 141 13.68 0.35 11.06
C LYS A 141 13.15 1.78 11.21
N PHE A 142 11.83 1.91 11.31
CA PHE A 142 11.17 3.16 11.67
C PHE A 142 9.92 2.84 12.52
N GLU A 143 9.75 3.56 13.61
CA GLU A 143 8.71 3.26 14.61
C GLU A 143 7.29 3.30 14.06
N LEU A 144 7.06 4.15 13.05
CA LEU A 144 5.73 4.33 12.47
C LEU A 144 5.23 3.08 11.75
N ILE A 145 6.11 2.16 11.28
CA ILE A 145 5.67 0.96 10.56
C ILE A 145 4.97 -0.03 11.49
N ASP A 146 5.44 -0.18 12.71
CA ASP A 146 4.80 -1.06 13.70
C ASP A 146 3.58 -0.40 14.33
N LYS A 147 3.60 0.92 14.47
CA LYS A 147 2.47 1.68 14.99
C LYS A 147 1.32 1.77 13.99
N TYR A 148 1.64 1.85 12.71
CA TYR A 148 0.69 1.97 11.60
C TYR A 148 0.98 0.92 10.52
N PRO A 149 0.82 -0.38 10.81
CA PRO A 149 1.25 -1.46 9.90
C PRO A 149 0.47 -1.48 8.59
N TRP A 150 -0.69 -0.86 8.53
CA TRP A 150 -1.47 -0.66 7.30
C TRP A 150 -0.73 0.16 6.24
N ILE A 151 0.35 0.89 6.59
CA ILE A 151 1.17 1.66 5.64
C ILE A 151 1.70 0.75 4.52
N ILE A 152 2.13 -0.47 4.85
CA ILE A 152 2.64 -1.41 3.85
C ILE A 152 1.56 -1.84 2.86
N MET A 153 0.33 -1.97 3.33
CA MET A 153 -0.82 -2.32 2.48
C MET A 153 -1.29 -1.11 1.65
N LEU A 154 -1.27 0.10 2.22
CA LEU A 154 -1.59 1.34 1.51
C LEU A 154 -0.62 1.56 0.34
N GLY A 155 0.67 1.38 0.54
CA GLY A 155 1.67 1.51 -0.54
C GLY A 155 1.37 0.56 -1.70
N TRP A 156 1.03 -0.69 -1.40
CA TRP A 156 0.64 -1.63 -2.44
C TRP A 156 -0.68 -1.27 -3.14
N TYR A 157 -1.67 -0.77 -2.40
CA TYR A 157 -2.92 -0.26 -2.99
C TYR A 157 -2.64 0.88 -3.98
N ILE A 158 -1.72 1.79 -3.65
CA ILE A 158 -1.31 2.87 -4.56
C ILE A 158 -0.65 2.29 -5.83
N VAL A 159 0.22 1.31 -5.69
CA VAL A 159 0.83 0.61 -6.84
C VAL A 159 -0.23 0.00 -7.74
N LEU A 160 -1.23 -0.67 -7.17
CA LEU A 160 -2.35 -1.25 -7.94
C LEU A 160 -3.16 -0.18 -8.69
N GLN A 161 -3.50 0.93 -8.01
CA GLN A 161 -4.28 2.00 -8.62
C GLN A 161 -3.50 2.69 -9.75
N ASN A 162 -2.21 2.89 -9.59
CA ASN A 162 -1.35 3.44 -10.62
C ASN A 162 -1.27 2.53 -11.85
N ARG A 163 -1.22 1.21 -11.65
CA ARG A 163 -1.26 0.24 -12.76
C ARG A 163 -2.60 0.28 -13.51
N ARG A 164 -3.71 0.31 -12.77
CA ARG A 164 -5.06 0.39 -13.36
C ARG A 164 -5.27 1.69 -14.13
N GLY A 165 -4.78 2.80 -13.62
CA GLY A 165 -4.83 4.09 -14.31
C GLY A 165 -4.07 4.08 -15.63
N ARG A 166 -2.88 3.45 -15.68
CA ARG A 166 -2.08 3.31 -16.91
C ARG A 166 -2.77 2.39 -17.93
N ALA A 167 -3.33 1.28 -17.50
CA ALA A 167 -4.07 0.38 -18.39
C ALA A 167 -5.27 1.06 -19.05
N ARG A 168 -5.97 1.94 -18.33
CA ARG A 168 -7.07 2.75 -18.87
C ARG A 168 -6.60 3.83 -19.85
N ALA A 169 -5.42 4.42 -19.63
CA ALA A 169 -4.85 5.45 -20.50
C ALA A 169 -4.27 4.86 -21.81
N ALA A 170 -3.87 3.58 -21.80
CA ALA A 170 -3.32 2.87 -22.96
C ALA A 170 -4.38 2.14 -23.80
N GLY A 171 -5.61 2.03 -23.31
CA GLY A 171 -6.77 1.47 -24.01
C GLY A 171 -7.70 2.56 -24.55
#